data_683acb9191d0f7f85097327c21746642
#
_entry.id   683acb9191d0f7f85097327c21746642
#
_cell.length_a   1.000
_cell.length_b   1.000
_cell.length_c   1.000
_cell.angle_alpha   90.00
_cell.angle_beta   90.00
_cell.angle_gamma   90.00
#
_symmetry.space_group_name_H-M   'P 1'
#
loop_
_entity.id
_entity.type
_entity.pdbx_description
1 polymer ?
#
loop_
_entity_poly.entity_id
_entity_poly.type
_entity_poly.pdbx_seq_one_letter_code
_entity_poly.pdbx_strand_id
1 'polypeptide(L)'
;MKTMIEFKDFSFQYKSQKKPTLHHINLEIKEGEKVLIVGPSGSGKSTLGHCINGLIPFAYPGKKEGKLFIEENDSEKLDIFSSSKLVGTVMQDADSQFVGLNVGEDIAFSLENNAVATDKMHEIVKKVANLVGMGEFLEQSPLELSGGQKQDVCMAGVMVDEAPILLFDEPLANLDPATGKLVIELIDEINKTQKKTIIIIEHRLEDVLHRPVDRIVLVNNGEILADCKPEELFATTLLEDNGIRLPLYVQAMKYAGVDLDKVKNLADDTDYDLMDQKDKLVHWYNTNKTDVKKKESAPLLTIKDLCFSYDGVKPILDHVCLDVHQGEMISVVGKNGAGKSTLCKCICAFEKADAGILTFENTDMSDLSVKERADRIGFVLQNPNQMICNTMIFDEVAMGLRNRGVSEDKIKEKVENTLKICGLYPFRNWPISALSYGQKKRVTIASILALEPKMIILDEPTAGQDYRRYSEIMEFLKSLNEMGIAIVMITHDMHLMLEYTTRSVVLTGGQKIADATPSEVLGNEALIERANLKKTSLSTLAAKAGIEDRIAFIDTFIQHERGHQI
;
A
#
# COMPACT_ATOMS: atom_id res chain seq x y z
N MET A 1 -0.06 33.53 -11.94
CA MET A 1 -0.33 32.17 -12.45
C MET A 1 -1.82 32.05 -12.63
N LYS A 2 -2.27 31.39 -13.68
CA LYS A 2 -3.70 31.13 -13.96
C LYS A 2 -4.26 30.15 -12.93
N THR A 3 -5.51 30.36 -12.47
CA THR A 3 -6.19 29.40 -11.61
C THR A 3 -6.77 28.29 -12.47
N MET A 4 -6.39 27.03 -12.18
CA MET A 4 -6.84 25.85 -12.93
C MET A 4 -8.04 25.17 -12.26
N ILE A 5 -8.07 25.18 -10.93
CA ILE A 5 -9.17 24.63 -10.15
C ILE A 5 -9.51 25.60 -9.03
N GLU A 6 -10.82 25.89 -8.86
CA GLU A 6 -11.27 26.77 -7.78
C GLU A 6 -12.59 26.26 -7.19
N PHE A 7 -12.53 25.84 -5.93
CA PHE A 7 -13.69 25.54 -5.09
C PHE A 7 -14.05 26.78 -4.26
N LYS A 8 -15.31 27.20 -4.31
CA LYS A 8 -15.84 28.33 -3.53
C LYS A 8 -17.00 27.87 -2.66
N ASP A 9 -16.74 27.74 -1.36
CA ASP A 9 -17.71 27.31 -0.36
C ASP A 9 -18.49 26.05 -0.79
N PHE A 10 -17.73 25.09 -1.36
CA PHE A 10 -18.31 23.93 -2.04
C PHE A 10 -18.61 22.80 -1.06
N SER A 11 -19.84 22.28 -1.13
CA SER A 11 -20.26 21.12 -0.35
C SER A 11 -20.92 20.09 -1.25
N PHE A 12 -20.75 18.81 -0.92
CA PHE A 12 -21.35 17.72 -1.68
C PHE A 12 -21.87 16.60 -0.78
N GLN A 13 -23.07 16.10 -1.10
CA GLN A 13 -23.72 14.99 -0.42
C GLN A 13 -24.21 13.95 -1.42
N TYR A 14 -23.75 12.70 -1.31
CA TYR A 14 -24.29 11.58 -2.08
C TYR A 14 -25.77 11.33 -1.74
N LYS A 15 -26.56 10.90 -2.74
CA LYS A 15 -27.98 10.54 -2.53
C LYS A 15 -28.18 9.43 -1.49
N SER A 16 -27.21 8.54 -1.34
CA SER A 16 -27.25 7.42 -0.40
C SER A 16 -26.89 7.80 1.04
N GLN A 17 -26.37 9.01 1.26
CA GLN A 17 -25.86 9.46 2.56
C GLN A 17 -26.78 10.48 3.20
N LYS A 18 -26.83 10.49 4.55
CA LYS A 18 -27.63 11.44 5.33
C LYS A 18 -26.92 12.76 5.62
N LYS A 19 -25.59 12.77 5.50
CA LYS A 19 -24.74 13.94 5.75
C LYS A 19 -23.90 14.24 4.53
N PRO A 20 -23.52 15.49 4.29
CA PRO A 20 -22.54 15.83 3.27
C PRO A 20 -21.23 15.06 3.46
N THR A 21 -20.57 14.73 2.36
CA THR A 21 -19.23 14.12 2.33
C THR A 21 -18.15 15.19 2.24
N LEU A 22 -18.45 16.31 1.58
CA LEU A 22 -17.58 17.49 1.54
C LEU A 22 -18.35 18.67 2.12
N HIS A 23 -17.66 19.49 2.94
CA HIS A 23 -18.22 20.62 3.65
C HIS A 23 -17.37 21.87 3.42
N HIS A 24 -17.99 22.94 2.93
CA HIS A 24 -17.38 24.27 2.86
C HIS A 24 -15.94 24.29 2.28
N ILE A 25 -15.71 23.47 1.25
CA ILE A 25 -14.39 23.38 0.61
C ILE A 25 -14.07 24.70 -0.08
N ASN A 26 -12.93 25.28 0.28
CA ASN A 26 -12.29 26.39 -0.39
C ASN A 26 -10.88 25.96 -0.77
N LEU A 27 -10.61 25.83 -2.06
CA LEU A 27 -9.34 25.35 -2.59
C LEU A 27 -9.06 26.02 -3.93
N GLU A 28 -7.87 26.56 -4.09
CA GLU A 28 -7.38 27.11 -5.35
C GLU A 28 -6.11 26.38 -5.77
N ILE A 29 -6.07 25.83 -6.99
CA ILE A 29 -4.89 25.19 -7.58
C ILE A 29 -4.49 25.95 -8.83
N LYS A 30 -3.23 26.32 -8.92
CA LYS A 30 -2.68 27.16 -10.00
C LYS A 30 -2.03 26.32 -11.08
N GLU A 31 -1.87 26.94 -12.24
CA GLU A 31 -1.23 26.33 -13.41
C GLU A 31 0.20 25.86 -13.08
N GLY A 32 0.49 24.59 -13.42
CA GLY A 32 1.79 23.98 -13.22
C GLY A 32 2.09 23.55 -11.80
N GLU A 33 1.21 23.80 -10.82
CA GLU A 33 1.39 23.30 -9.45
C GLU A 33 1.29 21.77 -9.40
N LYS A 34 2.10 21.17 -8.53
CA LYS A 34 2.02 19.77 -8.11
C LYS A 34 1.54 19.70 -6.68
N VAL A 35 0.27 19.32 -6.49
CA VAL A 35 -0.44 19.31 -5.20
C VAL A 35 -0.67 17.89 -4.75
N LEU A 36 -0.32 17.59 -3.50
CA LEU A 36 -0.59 16.32 -2.85
C LEU A 36 -1.78 16.46 -1.89
N ILE A 37 -2.84 15.67 -2.10
CA ILE A 37 -4.00 15.61 -1.23
C ILE A 37 -3.89 14.39 -0.33
N VAL A 38 -3.80 14.60 0.97
CA VAL A 38 -3.67 13.55 1.99
C VAL A 38 -4.85 13.56 2.95
N GLY A 39 -5.06 12.46 3.65
CA GLY A 39 -6.12 12.34 4.66
C GLY A 39 -6.45 10.88 4.94
N PRO A 40 -7.12 10.57 6.06
CA PRO A 40 -7.56 9.21 6.37
C PRO A 40 -8.58 8.67 5.37
N SER A 41 -8.77 7.35 5.35
CA SER A 41 -9.80 6.72 4.49
C SER A 41 -11.19 7.22 4.87
N GLY A 42 -11.97 7.58 3.84
CA GLY A 42 -13.31 8.15 4.04
C GLY A 42 -13.32 9.64 4.39
N SER A 43 -12.19 10.33 4.35
CA SER A 43 -12.12 11.77 4.62
C SER A 43 -12.73 12.66 3.53
N GLY A 44 -12.99 12.11 2.33
CA GLY A 44 -13.57 12.85 1.21
C GLY A 44 -12.61 13.09 0.03
N LYS A 45 -11.33 12.62 0.08
CA LYS A 45 -10.31 12.84 -0.97
C LYS A 45 -10.76 12.39 -2.37
N SER A 46 -11.18 11.13 -2.52
CA SER A 46 -11.65 10.61 -3.82
C SER A 46 -12.95 11.31 -4.26
N THR A 47 -13.81 11.75 -3.31
CA THR A 47 -14.97 12.57 -3.63
C THR A 47 -14.55 13.93 -4.19
N LEU A 48 -13.51 14.55 -3.62
CA LEU A 48 -12.93 15.79 -4.14
C LEU A 48 -12.37 15.56 -5.56
N GLY A 49 -11.63 14.47 -5.78
CA GLY A 49 -11.15 14.04 -7.10
C GLY A 49 -12.30 13.82 -8.10
N HIS A 50 -13.38 13.14 -7.69
CA HIS A 50 -14.57 12.93 -8.53
C HIS A 50 -15.29 14.22 -8.90
N CYS A 51 -15.23 15.25 -8.05
CA CYS A 51 -15.73 16.58 -8.41
C CYS A 51 -14.86 17.22 -9.49
N ILE A 52 -13.53 17.09 -9.36
CA ILE A 52 -12.57 17.70 -10.29
C ILE A 52 -12.65 17.04 -11.68
N ASN A 53 -12.75 15.70 -11.76
CA ASN A 53 -12.77 14.97 -13.03
C ASN A 53 -14.18 14.84 -13.65
N GLY A 54 -15.21 15.41 -13.03
CA GLY A 54 -16.56 15.41 -13.55
C GLY A 54 -17.35 14.11 -13.31
N LEU A 55 -16.79 13.07 -12.66
CA LEU A 55 -17.58 11.89 -12.27
C LEU A 55 -18.74 12.27 -11.33
N ILE A 56 -18.58 13.33 -10.58
CA ILE A 56 -19.70 14.02 -9.92
C ILE A 56 -20.09 15.24 -10.77
N PRO A 57 -21.31 15.32 -11.28
CA PRO A 57 -22.51 14.52 -10.93
C PRO A 57 -22.83 13.35 -11.86
N PHE A 58 -22.04 13.09 -12.92
CA PHE A 58 -22.45 12.19 -14.00
C PHE A 58 -22.55 10.72 -13.57
N ALA A 59 -21.52 10.17 -12.93
CA ALA A 59 -21.54 8.81 -12.40
C ALA A 59 -22.08 8.74 -10.96
N TYR A 60 -21.81 9.77 -10.17
CA TYR A 60 -22.18 9.83 -8.76
C TYR A 60 -23.12 11.02 -8.48
N PRO A 61 -24.45 10.83 -8.63
CA PRO A 61 -25.40 11.91 -8.40
C PRO A 61 -25.54 12.26 -6.92
N GLY A 62 -25.68 13.56 -6.63
CA GLY A 62 -25.80 14.07 -5.27
C GLY A 62 -26.30 15.51 -5.24
N LYS A 63 -26.38 16.07 -4.02
CA LYS A 63 -26.70 17.48 -3.80
C LYS A 63 -25.37 18.25 -3.71
N LYS A 64 -25.25 19.33 -4.50
CA LYS A 64 -24.12 20.26 -4.49
C LYS A 64 -24.57 21.60 -3.94
N GLU A 65 -23.70 22.27 -3.19
CA GLU A 65 -23.82 23.66 -2.76
C GLU A 65 -22.48 24.36 -3.01
N GLY A 66 -22.49 25.66 -3.23
CA GLY A 66 -21.29 26.41 -3.62
C GLY A 66 -20.95 26.26 -5.10
N LYS A 67 -19.69 26.53 -5.48
CA LYS A 67 -19.24 26.50 -6.88
C LYS A 67 -17.90 25.82 -7.04
N LEU A 68 -17.73 25.17 -8.20
CA LEU A 68 -16.46 24.61 -8.67
C LEU A 68 -16.20 25.13 -10.08
N PHE A 69 -15.00 25.68 -10.28
CA PHE A 69 -14.49 26.10 -11.59
C PHE A 69 -13.30 25.25 -11.99
N ILE A 70 -13.29 24.80 -13.24
CA ILE A 70 -12.17 24.10 -13.88
C ILE A 70 -11.71 24.94 -15.06
N GLU A 71 -10.48 25.42 -15.01
CA GLU A 71 -9.93 26.34 -16.03
C GLU A 71 -10.90 27.50 -16.34
N GLU A 72 -11.38 28.18 -15.29
CA GLU A 72 -12.38 29.28 -15.35
C GLU A 72 -13.79 28.87 -15.82
N ASN A 73 -14.00 27.62 -16.25
CA ASN A 73 -15.32 27.13 -16.62
C ASN A 73 -16.09 26.66 -15.38
N ASP A 74 -17.32 27.11 -15.24
CA ASP A 74 -18.24 26.60 -14.20
C ASP A 74 -18.53 25.11 -14.47
N SER A 75 -18.16 24.24 -13.52
CA SER A 75 -18.30 22.78 -13.67
C SER A 75 -19.73 22.31 -13.93
N GLU A 76 -20.74 23.11 -13.60
CA GLU A 76 -22.13 22.79 -13.90
C GLU A 76 -22.50 22.92 -15.37
N LYS A 77 -21.68 23.64 -16.14
CA LYS A 77 -21.87 23.86 -17.58
C LYS A 77 -21.06 22.91 -18.44
N LEU A 78 -20.13 22.14 -17.83
CA LEU A 78 -19.32 21.15 -18.51
C LEU A 78 -20.09 19.83 -18.60
N ASP A 79 -20.10 19.21 -19.76
CA ASP A 79 -20.47 17.80 -19.90
C ASP A 79 -19.26 16.91 -19.64
N ILE A 80 -19.47 15.59 -19.58
CA ILE A 80 -18.40 14.62 -19.27
C ILE A 80 -17.27 14.67 -20.31
N PHE A 81 -17.60 14.88 -21.58
CA PHE A 81 -16.64 14.95 -22.67
C PHE A 81 -15.77 16.22 -22.58
N SER A 82 -16.39 17.36 -22.29
CA SER A 82 -15.66 18.63 -22.07
C SER A 82 -14.76 18.54 -20.83
N SER A 83 -15.27 17.90 -19.77
CA SER A 83 -14.50 17.68 -18.53
C SER A 83 -13.27 16.79 -18.77
N SER A 84 -13.38 15.71 -19.57
CA SER A 84 -12.27 14.80 -19.84
C SER A 84 -11.13 15.48 -20.65
N LYS A 85 -11.45 16.50 -21.45
CA LYS A 85 -10.42 17.30 -22.15
C LYS A 85 -9.63 18.22 -21.24
N LEU A 86 -10.21 18.59 -20.09
CA LEU A 86 -9.56 19.47 -19.11
C LEU A 86 -8.80 18.67 -18.05
N VAL A 87 -9.34 17.50 -17.66
CA VAL A 87 -8.81 16.69 -16.57
C VAL A 87 -8.64 15.24 -17.02
N GLY A 88 -7.39 14.83 -17.21
CA GLY A 88 -7.01 13.43 -17.38
C GLY A 88 -6.91 12.76 -16.01
N THR A 89 -7.48 11.55 -15.86
CA THR A 89 -7.51 10.86 -14.55
C THR A 89 -6.93 9.45 -14.65
N VAL A 90 -5.97 9.15 -13.78
CA VAL A 90 -5.55 7.77 -13.47
C VAL A 90 -6.23 7.35 -12.18
N MET A 91 -7.07 6.32 -12.25
CA MET A 91 -7.87 5.84 -11.13
C MET A 91 -7.11 4.81 -10.29
N GLN A 92 -7.54 4.62 -9.06
CA GLN A 92 -6.96 3.67 -8.10
C GLN A 92 -6.90 2.21 -8.63
N ASP A 93 -7.95 1.77 -9.32
CA ASP A 93 -8.04 0.44 -9.92
C ASP A 93 -7.76 0.52 -11.43
N ALA A 94 -6.52 0.24 -11.83
CA ALA A 94 -6.12 0.22 -13.23
C ALA A 94 -6.92 -0.81 -14.06
N ASP A 95 -7.26 -1.97 -13.48
CA ASP A 95 -8.02 -3.01 -14.19
C ASP A 95 -9.42 -2.53 -14.61
N SER A 96 -10.01 -1.59 -13.88
CA SER A 96 -11.32 -1.01 -14.20
C SER A 96 -11.27 0.04 -15.33
N GLN A 97 -10.09 0.48 -15.74
CA GLN A 97 -9.90 1.48 -16.79
C GLN A 97 -9.71 0.88 -18.19
N PHE A 98 -9.28 -0.38 -18.30
CA PHE A 98 -9.00 -0.99 -19.58
C PHE A 98 -10.26 -1.24 -20.41
N VAL A 99 -10.20 -0.78 -21.66
CA VAL A 99 -11.26 -0.92 -22.68
C VAL A 99 -10.72 -1.64 -23.92
N GLY A 100 -9.45 -1.42 -24.28
CA GLY A 100 -8.77 -2.03 -25.43
C GLY A 100 -8.52 -3.52 -25.24
N LEU A 101 -8.49 -4.27 -26.35
CA LEU A 101 -8.10 -5.69 -26.35
C LEU A 101 -6.59 -5.87 -26.18
N ASN A 102 -5.82 -4.88 -26.61
CA ASN A 102 -4.37 -4.81 -26.44
C ASN A 102 -3.95 -3.42 -25.92
N VAL A 103 -2.71 -3.30 -25.49
CA VAL A 103 -2.13 -2.06 -24.94
C VAL A 103 -2.23 -0.90 -25.94
N GLY A 104 -1.96 -1.15 -27.23
CA GLY A 104 -2.01 -0.10 -28.23
C GLY A 104 -3.41 0.47 -28.44
N GLU A 105 -4.44 -0.39 -28.48
CA GLU A 105 -5.85 0.01 -28.57
C GLU A 105 -6.31 0.76 -27.31
N ASP A 106 -5.87 0.33 -26.15
CA ASP A 106 -6.22 1.00 -24.89
C ASP A 106 -5.65 2.42 -24.83
N ILE A 107 -4.38 2.60 -25.17
CA ILE A 107 -3.75 3.93 -25.27
C ILE A 107 -4.42 4.78 -26.35
N ALA A 108 -4.84 4.19 -27.47
CA ALA A 108 -5.48 4.90 -28.59
C ALA A 108 -6.91 5.34 -28.30
N PHE A 109 -7.57 4.76 -27.30
CA PHE A 109 -9.01 4.88 -27.09
C PHE A 109 -9.53 6.33 -27.07
N SER A 110 -8.83 7.24 -26.39
CA SER A 110 -9.24 8.64 -26.34
C SER A 110 -9.01 9.35 -27.70
N LEU A 111 -7.96 8.99 -28.43
CA LEU A 111 -7.68 9.53 -29.76
C LEU A 111 -8.75 9.09 -30.79
N GLU A 112 -9.23 7.85 -30.67
CA GLU A 112 -10.35 7.36 -31.46
C GLU A 112 -11.63 8.16 -31.20
N ASN A 113 -11.95 8.39 -29.91
CA ASN A 113 -13.09 9.19 -29.50
C ASN A 113 -13.01 10.66 -30.01
N ASN A 114 -11.78 11.17 -30.18
CA ASN A 114 -11.52 12.49 -30.75
C ASN A 114 -11.42 12.49 -32.28
N ALA A 115 -11.69 11.35 -32.95
CA ALA A 115 -11.62 11.16 -34.40
C ALA A 115 -10.27 11.57 -35.03
N VAL A 116 -9.16 11.28 -34.32
CA VAL A 116 -7.80 11.50 -34.83
C VAL A 116 -7.53 10.54 -36.01
N ALA A 117 -6.88 11.04 -37.07
CA ALA A 117 -6.54 10.21 -38.22
C ALA A 117 -5.62 9.04 -37.83
N THR A 118 -5.88 7.83 -38.36
CA THR A 118 -5.22 6.57 -37.98
C THR A 118 -3.70 6.65 -38.00
N ASP A 119 -3.10 7.20 -39.06
CA ASP A 119 -1.62 7.32 -39.15
C ASP A 119 -1.04 8.18 -38.03
N LYS A 120 -1.70 9.31 -37.71
CA LYS A 120 -1.29 10.20 -36.63
C LYS A 120 -1.50 9.55 -35.25
N MET A 121 -2.58 8.77 -35.11
CA MET A 121 -2.89 8.02 -33.90
C MET A 121 -1.78 7.00 -33.57
N HIS A 122 -1.36 6.21 -34.56
CA HIS A 122 -0.24 5.26 -34.41
C HIS A 122 1.06 5.95 -34.01
N GLU A 123 1.36 7.13 -34.59
CA GLU A 123 2.54 7.91 -34.22
C GLU A 123 2.49 8.37 -32.75
N ILE A 124 1.36 8.92 -32.31
CA ILE A 124 1.16 9.40 -30.94
C ILE A 124 1.24 8.23 -29.96
N VAL A 125 0.50 7.14 -30.21
CA VAL A 125 0.49 5.93 -29.36
C VAL A 125 1.90 5.39 -29.17
N LYS A 126 2.65 5.20 -30.26
CA LYS A 126 4.03 4.71 -30.21
C LYS A 126 4.95 5.64 -29.42
N LYS A 127 4.81 6.96 -29.61
CA LYS A 127 5.59 7.96 -28.89
C LYS A 127 5.32 7.90 -27.39
N VAL A 128 4.04 7.89 -27.00
CA VAL A 128 3.66 7.91 -25.57
C VAL A 128 3.96 6.57 -24.91
N ALA A 129 3.69 5.43 -25.58
CA ALA A 129 4.05 4.12 -25.06
C ALA A 129 5.57 3.99 -24.78
N ASN A 130 6.41 4.53 -25.67
CA ASN A 130 7.86 4.55 -25.43
C ASN A 130 8.27 5.41 -24.22
N LEU A 131 7.56 6.53 -23.97
CA LEU A 131 7.84 7.38 -22.81
C LEU A 131 7.59 6.65 -21.49
N VAL A 132 6.58 5.78 -21.43
CA VAL A 132 6.25 4.99 -20.25
C VAL A 132 6.87 3.59 -20.27
N GLY A 133 7.77 3.28 -21.20
CA GLY A 133 8.46 1.98 -21.29
C GLY A 133 7.59 0.83 -21.83
N MET A 134 6.42 1.12 -22.43
CA MET A 134 5.45 0.12 -22.93
C MET A 134 5.52 -0.13 -24.44
N GLY A 135 6.51 0.44 -25.13
CA GLY A 135 6.59 0.38 -26.59
C GLY A 135 6.70 -1.03 -27.19
N GLU A 136 7.29 -1.99 -26.48
CA GLU A 136 7.40 -3.40 -26.91
C GLU A 136 6.16 -4.25 -26.56
N PHE A 137 5.22 -3.68 -25.79
CA PHE A 137 4.05 -4.40 -25.26
C PHE A 137 2.75 -4.04 -25.98
N LEU A 138 2.79 -3.23 -27.05
CA LEU A 138 1.60 -2.67 -27.72
C LEU A 138 0.59 -3.74 -28.18
N GLU A 139 1.06 -4.92 -28.59
CA GLU A 139 0.22 -6.02 -29.06
C GLU A 139 -0.24 -6.97 -27.94
N GLN A 140 0.25 -6.79 -26.69
CA GLN A 140 -0.12 -7.66 -25.57
C GLN A 140 -1.47 -7.26 -24.97
N SER A 141 -2.17 -8.26 -24.43
CA SER A 141 -3.39 -8.01 -23.66
C SER A 141 -3.07 -7.30 -22.32
N PRO A 142 -3.81 -6.25 -21.94
CA PRO A 142 -3.66 -5.63 -20.63
C PRO A 142 -3.80 -6.61 -19.46
N LEU A 143 -4.53 -7.71 -19.62
CA LEU A 143 -4.72 -8.73 -18.60
C LEU A 143 -3.45 -9.54 -18.29
N GLU A 144 -2.50 -9.60 -19.24
CA GLU A 144 -1.23 -10.31 -19.09
C GLU A 144 -0.13 -9.47 -18.44
N LEU A 145 -0.38 -8.18 -18.25
CA LEU A 145 0.58 -7.23 -17.70
C LEU A 145 0.69 -7.33 -16.18
N SER A 146 1.89 -7.00 -15.67
CA SER A 146 2.08 -6.77 -14.23
C SER A 146 1.35 -5.52 -13.75
N GLY A 147 1.09 -5.39 -12.44
CA GLY A 147 0.42 -4.22 -11.87
C GLY A 147 1.10 -2.88 -12.24
N GLY A 148 2.44 -2.83 -12.25
CA GLY A 148 3.20 -1.64 -12.67
C GLY A 148 3.00 -1.32 -14.16
N GLN A 149 3.12 -2.32 -15.03
CA GLN A 149 2.88 -2.15 -16.46
C GLN A 149 1.44 -1.69 -16.76
N LYS A 150 0.46 -2.20 -16.01
CA LYS A 150 -0.94 -1.73 -16.10
C LYS A 150 -1.05 -0.25 -15.77
N GLN A 151 -0.38 0.20 -14.71
CA GLN A 151 -0.33 1.61 -14.33
C GLN A 151 0.32 2.47 -15.41
N ASP A 152 1.42 1.99 -16.01
CA ASP A 152 2.10 2.68 -17.10
C ASP A 152 1.20 2.83 -18.34
N VAL A 153 0.40 1.80 -18.67
CA VAL A 153 -0.60 1.88 -19.76
C VAL A 153 -1.68 2.91 -19.44
N CYS A 154 -2.25 2.91 -18.23
CA CYS A 154 -3.22 3.92 -17.81
C CYS A 154 -2.63 5.34 -17.90
N MET A 155 -1.37 5.53 -17.47
CA MET A 155 -0.68 6.81 -17.62
C MET A 155 -0.53 7.21 -19.10
N ALA A 156 -0.14 6.28 -19.97
CA ALA A 156 -0.05 6.53 -21.41
C ALA A 156 -1.40 6.97 -21.97
N GLY A 157 -2.48 6.26 -21.65
CA GLY A 157 -3.85 6.59 -22.09
C GLY A 157 -4.31 7.99 -21.67
N VAL A 158 -3.87 8.45 -20.50
CA VAL A 158 -4.18 9.81 -20.03
C VAL A 158 -3.26 10.87 -20.68
N MET A 159 -2.02 10.52 -21.02
CA MET A 159 -1.06 11.44 -21.60
C MET A 159 -1.34 11.78 -23.08
N VAL A 160 -2.01 10.91 -23.83
CA VAL A 160 -2.32 11.14 -25.26
C VAL A 160 -3.31 12.28 -25.48
N ASP A 161 -4.15 12.62 -24.49
CA ASP A 161 -5.18 13.68 -24.59
C ASP A 161 -4.66 15.10 -24.35
N GLU A 162 -3.40 15.26 -23.98
CA GLU A 162 -2.80 16.57 -23.70
C GLU A 162 -3.58 17.41 -22.66
N ALA A 163 -4.45 16.80 -21.84
CA ALA A 163 -5.21 17.50 -20.79
C ALA A 163 -4.29 18.36 -19.92
N PRO A 164 -4.65 19.63 -19.60
CA PRO A 164 -3.80 20.52 -18.82
C PRO A 164 -3.70 20.16 -17.35
N ILE A 165 -4.67 19.39 -16.82
CA ILE A 165 -4.73 18.92 -15.43
C ILE A 165 -4.65 17.40 -15.45
N LEU A 166 -3.78 16.82 -14.62
CA LEU A 166 -3.69 15.38 -14.41
C LEU A 166 -4.00 15.06 -12.95
N LEU A 167 -4.97 14.19 -12.74
CA LEU A 167 -5.40 13.70 -11.44
C LEU A 167 -5.00 12.23 -11.27
N PHE A 168 -4.24 11.93 -10.24
CA PHE A 168 -3.82 10.58 -9.86
C PHE A 168 -4.49 10.20 -8.54
N ASP A 169 -5.42 9.25 -8.57
CA ASP A 169 -6.10 8.75 -7.36
C ASP A 169 -5.46 7.43 -6.92
N GLU A 170 -4.66 7.49 -5.86
CA GLU A 170 -3.87 6.40 -5.29
C GLU A 170 -2.99 5.67 -6.34
N PRO A 171 -2.14 6.39 -7.10
CA PRO A 171 -1.37 5.80 -8.21
C PRO A 171 -0.35 4.76 -7.76
N LEU A 172 -0.06 4.67 -6.47
CA LEU A 172 0.90 3.74 -5.90
C LEU A 172 0.25 2.45 -5.37
N ALA A 173 -1.09 2.32 -5.44
CA ALA A 173 -1.80 1.15 -4.96
C ALA A 173 -1.31 -0.13 -5.67
N ASN A 174 -1.08 -1.20 -4.89
CA ASN A 174 -0.67 -2.52 -5.39
C ASN A 174 0.69 -2.58 -6.14
N LEU A 175 1.48 -1.50 -6.14
CA LEU A 175 2.82 -1.47 -6.71
C LEU A 175 3.87 -1.88 -5.68
N ASP A 176 4.90 -2.60 -6.15
CA ASP A 176 6.10 -2.76 -5.34
C ASP A 176 6.84 -1.41 -5.19
N PRO A 177 7.66 -1.24 -4.14
CA PRO A 177 8.24 0.06 -3.79
C PRO A 177 9.10 0.69 -4.89
N ALA A 178 9.82 -0.12 -5.67
CA ALA A 178 10.68 0.40 -6.73
C ALA A 178 9.85 0.83 -7.94
N THR A 179 8.81 0.08 -8.31
CA THR A 179 7.86 0.48 -9.36
C THR A 179 7.12 1.76 -8.94
N GLY A 180 6.65 1.85 -7.69
CA GLY A 180 6.02 3.06 -7.18
C GLY A 180 6.92 4.30 -7.28
N LYS A 181 8.22 4.14 -7.00
CA LYS A 181 9.22 5.20 -7.19
C LYS A 181 9.29 5.68 -8.62
N LEU A 182 9.35 4.76 -9.59
CA LEU A 182 9.39 5.10 -11.02
C LEU A 182 8.13 5.87 -11.46
N VAL A 183 6.96 5.49 -10.96
CA VAL A 183 5.70 6.22 -11.23
C VAL A 183 5.78 7.67 -10.74
N ILE A 184 6.27 7.91 -9.53
CA ILE A 184 6.43 9.29 -9.01
C ILE A 184 7.49 10.08 -9.80
N GLU A 185 8.57 9.43 -10.23
CA GLU A 185 9.57 10.07 -11.11
C GLU A 185 8.96 10.47 -12.46
N LEU A 186 8.15 9.61 -13.07
CA LEU A 186 7.46 9.91 -14.32
C LEU A 186 6.44 11.06 -14.15
N ILE A 187 5.66 11.07 -13.07
CA ILE A 187 4.74 12.18 -12.75
C ILE A 187 5.51 13.50 -12.61
N ASP A 188 6.65 13.48 -11.94
CA ASP A 188 7.51 14.66 -11.77
C ASP A 188 8.10 15.15 -13.09
N GLU A 189 8.53 14.24 -13.95
CA GLU A 189 9.02 14.56 -15.30
C GLU A 189 7.92 15.20 -16.16
N ILE A 190 6.70 14.66 -16.14
CA ILE A 190 5.55 15.25 -16.84
C ILE A 190 5.28 16.67 -16.36
N ASN A 191 5.25 16.89 -15.04
CA ASN A 191 5.05 18.23 -14.48
C ASN A 191 6.12 19.22 -14.97
N LYS A 192 7.40 18.84 -14.88
CA LYS A 192 8.54 19.71 -15.24
C LYS A 192 8.66 20.00 -16.75
N THR A 193 8.47 18.98 -17.57
CA THR A 193 8.70 19.08 -19.03
C THR A 193 7.48 19.63 -19.77
N GLN A 194 6.27 19.25 -19.34
CA GLN A 194 5.02 19.63 -20.01
C GLN A 194 4.25 20.73 -19.28
N LYS A 195 4.72 21.15 -18.09
CA LYS A 195 4.07 22.17 -17.23
C LYS A 195 2.60 21.84 -16.91
N LYS A 196 2.26 20.56 -16.84
CA LYS A 196 0.92 20.11 -16.45
C LYS A 196 0.67 20.43 -14.97
N THR A 197 -0.56 20.78 -14.64
CA THR A 197 -1.02 20.86 -13.25
C THR A 197 -1.27 19.45 -12.74
N ILE A 198 -0.65 19.06 -11.64
CA ILE A 198 -0.68 17.70 -11.12
C ILE A 198 -1.39 17.68 -9.77
N ILE A 199 -2.35 16.76 -9.62
CA ILE A 199 -3.01 16.47 -8.36
C ILE A 199 -2.78 15.00 -8.05
N ILE A 200 -2.18 14.71 -6.90
CA ILE A 200 -1.95 13.36 -6.42
C ILE A 200 -2.79 13.18 -5.16
N ILE A 201 -3.69 12.22 -5.15
CA ILE A 201 -4.41 11.78 -3.95
C ILE A 201 -3.69 10.53 -3.45
N GLU A 202 -3.08 10.58 -2.27
CA GLU A 202 -2.32 9.46 -1.72
C GLU A 202 -2.33 9.49 -0.18
N HIS A 203 -2.15 8.34 0.42
CA HIS A 203 -1.97 8.19 1.87
C HIS A 203 -0.52 7.82 2.23
N ARG A 204 0.28 7.34 1.29
CA ARG A 204 1.70 7.01 1.45
C ARG A 204 2.57 8.24 1.20
N LEU A 205 2.55 9.18 2.15
CA LEU A 205 3.19 10.48 2.06
C LEU A 205 4.68 10.39 1.70
N GLU A 206 5.45 9.51 2.37
CA GLU A 206 6.90 9.34 2.14
C GLU A 206 7.22 8.82 0.73
N ASP A 207 6.32 8.03 0.12
CA ASP A 207 6.55 7.51 -1.22
C ASP A 207 6.39 8.60 -2.27
N VAL A 208 5.42 9.50 -2.11
CA VAL A 208 5.21 10.65 -3.01
C VAL A 208 6.33 11.67 -2.86
N LEU A 209 6.81 11.93 -1.65
CA LEU A 209 7.87 12.91 -1.36
C LEU A 209 9.27 12.47 -1.82
N HIS A 210 9.36 11.32 -2.50
CA HIS A 210 10.55 11.00 -3.30
C HIS A 210 10.83 12.04 -4.39
N ARG A 211 9.82 12.82 -4.77
CA ARG A 211 9.95 14.04 -5.58
C ARG A 211 9.17 15.18 -4.91
N PRO A 212 9.72 16.40 -4.91
CA PRO A 212 9.10 17.53 -4.21
C PRO A 212 7.70 17.81 -4.74
N VAL A 213 6.79 18.21 -3.85
CA VAL A 213 5.48 18.77 -4.18
C VAL A 213 5.40 20.21 -3.71
N ASP A 214 4.61 21.05 -4.40
CA ASP A 214 4.51 22.47 -4.07
C ASP A 214 3.72 22.68 -2.78
N ARG A 215 2.64 21.88 -2.60
CA ARG A 215 1.74 21.98 -1.44
C ARG A 215 1.16 20.64 -1.06
N ILE A 216 0.81 20.51 0.22
CA ILE A 216 0.00 19.42 0.76
C ILE A 216 -1.34 19.98 1.23
N VAL A 217 -2.42 19.35 0.78
CA VAL A 217 -3.78 19.62 1.22
C VAL A 217 -4.23 18.47 2.13
N LEU A 218 -4.41 18.75 3.40
CA LEU A 218 -4.90 17.77 4.39
C LEU A 218 -6.41 17.83 4.47
N VAL A 219 -7.07 16.74 4.10
CA VAL A 219 -8.53 16.60 4.13
C VAL A 219 -8.94 15.61 5.21
N ASN A 220 -9.82 16.01 6.12
CA ASN A 220 -10.44 15.10 7.09
C ASN A 220 -11.91 15.48 7.34
N ASN A 221 -12.76 14.47 7.53
CA ASN A 221 -14.21 14.64 7.74
C ASN A 221 -14.89 15.55 6.71
N GLY A 222 -14.40 15.59 5.48
CA GLY A 222 -14.97 16.40 4.40
C GLY A 222 -14.57 17.87 4.41
N GLU A 223 -13.60 18.26 5.23
CA GLU A 223 -13.08 19.64 5.34
C GLU A 223 -11.57 19.67 5.04
N ILE A 224 -11.07 20.81 4.58
CA ILE A 224 -9.64 21.07 4.44
C ILE A 224 -9.13 21.60 5.78
N LEU A 225 -8.25 20.85 6.42
CA LEU A 225 -7.63 21.22 7.70
C LEU A 225 -6.34 22.00 7.54
N ALA A 226 -5.61 21.75 6.45
CA ALA A 226 -4.41 22.49 6.09
C ALA A 226 -4.26 22.52 4.56
N ASP A 227 -3.70 23.62 4.06
CA ASP A 227 -3.29 23.82 2.67
C ASP A 227 -2.01 24.66 2.72
N CYS A 228 -0.85 24.01 2.75
CA CYS A 228 0.43 24.66 3.02
C CYS A 228 1.60 23.87 2.41
N LYS A 229 2.79 24.43 2.50
CA LYS A 229 4.02 23.73 2.09
C LYS A 229 4.28 22.52 2.99
N PRO A 230 4.93 21.47 2.46
CA PRO A 230 5.25 20.27 3.26
C PRO A 230 6.01 20.60 4.55
N GLU A 231 6.99 21.49 4.50
CA GLU A 231 7.81 21.87 5.65
C GLU A 231 6.97 22.48 6.78
N GLU A 232 6.02 23.36 6.42
CA GLU A 232 5.11 23.98 7.38
C GLU A 232 4.22 22.95 8.06
N LEU A 233 3.74 21.95 7.31
CA LEU A 233 2.90 20.87 7.83
C LEU A 233 3.69 19.95 8.77
N PHE A 234 4.93 19.60 8.43
CA PHE A 234 5.80 18.75 9.25
C PHE A 234 6.18 19.36 10.59
N ALA A 235 6.22 20.70 10.68
CA ALA A 235 6.45 21.40 11.93
C ALA A 235 5.28 21.29 12.93
N THR A 236 4.11 20.85 12.47
CA THR A 236 2.90 20.68 13.29
C THR A 236 2.71 19.23 13.73
N THR A 237 1.65 18.96 14.51
CA THR A 237 1.16 17.60 14.85
C THR A 237 -0.05 17.20 14.00
N LEU A 238 -0.46 18.02 13.03
CA LEU A 238 -1.70 17.82 12.28
C LEU A 238 -1.75 16.47 11.54
N LEU A 239 -0.63 15.98 11.02
CA LEU A 239 -0.59 14.69 10.34
C LEU A 239 -0.84 13.55 11.33
N GLU A 240 -0.11 13.52 12.45
CA GLU A 240 -0.25 12.51 13.49
C GLU A 240 -1.65 12.53 14.12
N ASP A 241 -2.17 13.72 14.46
CA ASP A 241 -3.51 13.92 15.05
C ASP A 241 -4.63 13.41 14.13
N ASN A 242 -4.37 13.39 12.81
CA ASN A 242 -5.32 12.90 11.80
C ASN A 242 -4.99 11.48 11.29
N GLY A 243 -4.09 10.77 11.97
CA GLY A 243 -3.76 9.39 11.63
C GLY A 243 -3.04 9.25 10.29
N ILE A 244 -2.22 10.23 9.93
CA ILE A 244 -1.32 10.20 8.79
C ILE A 244 0.10 10.11 9.30
N ARG A 245 0.84 9.15 8.76
CA ARG A 245 2.21 8.93 9.16
C ARG A 245 3.13 9.99 8.59
N LEU A 246 4.01 10.51 9.43
CA LEU A 246 5.14 11.30 8.98
C LEU A 246 6.16 10.43 8.21
N PRO A 247 6.92 11.01 7.26
CA PRO A 247 8.09 10.35 6.71
C PRO A 247 9.06 9.93 7.83
N LEU A 248 9.65 8.73 7.73
CA LEU A 248 10.51 8.18 8.79
C LEU A 248 11.68 9.10 9.14
N TYR A 249 12.28 9.74 8.14
CA TYR A 249 13.40 10.67 8.39
C TYR A 249 12.95 11.91 9.19
N VAL A 250 11.74 12.43 8.93
CA VAL A 250 11.18 13.56 9.67
C VAL A 250 10.86 13.13 11.11
N GLN A 251 10.26 11.95 11.27
CA GLN A 251 9.97 11.38 12.59
C GLN A 251 11.25 11.20 13.42
N ALA A 252 12.31 10.66 12.82
CA ALA A 252 13.61 10.52 13.47
C ALA A 252 14.24 11.86 13.85
N MET A 253 14.08 12.88 13.00
CA MET A 253 14.52 14.25 13.32
C MET A 253 13.74 14.82 14.51
N LYS A 254 12.41 14.63 14.57
CA LYS A 254 11.59 15.05 15.72
C LYS A 254 12.04 14.36 17.02
N TYR A 255 12.30 13.05 17.00
CA TYR A 255 12.80 12.31 18.17
C TYR A 255 14.18 12.80 18.64
N ALA A 256 15.03 13.20 17.71
CA ALA A 256 16.33 13.77 18.03
C ALA A 256 16.28 15.26 18.47
N GLY A 257 15.10 15.87 18.49
CA GLY A 257 14.94 17.30 18.81
C GLY A 257 15.57 18.23 17.78
N VAL A 258 15.60 17.81 16.49
CA VAL A 258 16.05 18.65 15.37
C VAL A 258 15.05 19.78 15.18
N ASP A 259 15.57 20.99 14.96
CA ASP A 259 14.77 22.15 14.60
C ASP A 259 14.49 22.08 13.08
N LEU A 260 13.28 21.67 12.71
CA LEU A 260 12.90 21.41 11.32
C LEU A 260 12.96 22.67 10.45
N ASP A 261 12.73 23.86 11.02
CA ASP A 261 12.80 25.13 10.30
C ASP A 261 14.22 25.47 9.82
N LYS A 262 15.24 24.82 10.40
CA LYS A 262 16.64 24.98 10.02
C LYS A 262 17.13 23.97 8.99
N VAL A 263 16.32 22.96 8.68
CA VAL A 263 16.64 21.96 7.66
C VAL A 263 16.23 22.50 6.29
N LYS A 264 17.16 22.58 5.35
CA LYS A 264 16.84 23.00 3.99
C LYS A 264 16.26 21.86 3.18
N ASN A 265 15.33 22.17 2.28
CA ASN A 265 14.67 21.21 1.39
C ASN A 265 14.07 20.03 2.14
N LEU A 266 13.51 20.26 3.33
CA LEU A 266 13.01 19.20 4.22
C LEU A 266 12.00 18.25 3.54
N ALA A 267 11.28 18.74 2.54
CA ALA A 267 10.28 17.95 1.80
C ALA A 267 10.86 17.01 0.72
N ASP A 268 12.15 17.07 0.43
CA ASP A 268 12.83 16.17 -0.51
C ASP A 268 13.64 15.14 0.26
N ASP A 269 13.21 13.86 0.25
CA ASP A 269 13.83 12.77 1.03
C ASP A 269 15.28 12.46 0.60
N THR A 270 15.71 13.00 -0.54
CA THR A 270 17.05 12.78 -1.11
C THR A 270 17.97 13.99 -0.98
N ASP A 271 17.45 15.23 -1.06
CA ASP A 271 18.23 16.46 -1.20
C ASP A 271 18.10 17.44 0.00
N TYR A 272 17.55 17.02 1.14
CA TYR A 272 17.57 17.88 2.33
C TYR A 272 18.98 18.05 2.92
N ASP A 273 19.23 19.21 3.56
CA ASP A 273 20.48 19.50 4.28
C ASP A 273 20.21 19.81 5.76
N LEU A 274 20.80 19.00 6.63
CA LEU A 274 20.68 19.11 8.09
C LEU A 274 21.37 20.35 8.67
N MET A 275 22.21 21.04 7.91
CA MET A 275 22.96 22.22 8.35
C MET A 275 23.71 21.95 9.67
N ASP A 276 23.45 22.75 10.70
CA ASP A 276 24.04 22.67 12.05
C ASP A 276 23.32 21.66 12.98
N GLN A 277 22.32 20.92 12.47
CA GLN A 277 21.50 20.03 13.28
C GLN A 277 22.03 18.59 13.39
N LYS A 278 23.11 18.25 12.68
CA LYS A 278 23.70 16.89 12.66
C LYS A 278 24.04 16.35 14.04
N ASP A 279 24.61 17.19 14.90
CA ASP A 279 25.05 16.79 16.23
C ASP A 279 23.90 16.30 17.13
N LYS A 280 22.67 16.80 16.95
CA LYS A 280 21.50 16.35 17.67
C LYS A 280 21.14 14.91 17.33
N LEU A 281 21.18 14.55 16.05
CA LEU A 281 20.93 13.19 15.57
C LEU A 281 22.00 12.21 16.08
N VAL A 282 23.28 12.61 16.00
CA VAL A 282 24.40 11.80 16.52
C VAL A 282 24.27 11.61 18.04
N HIS A 283 23.94 12.67 18.76
CA HIS A 283 23.73 12.59 20.21
C HIS A 283 22.55 11.67 20.56
N TRP A 284 21.40 11.84 19.91
CA TRP A 284 20.23 10.99 20.10
C TRP A 284 20.54 9.52 19.83
N TYR A 285 21.22 9.21 18.70
CA TYR A 285 21.63 7.85 18.37
C TYR A 285 22.53 7.24 19.44
N ASN A 286 23.58 7.95 19.85
CA ASN A 286 24.53 7.44 20.87
C ASN A 286 23.86 7.22 22.24
N THR A 287 22.84 8.01 22.58
CA THR A 287 22.13 7.89 23.86
C THR A 287 21.13 6.73 23.86
N ASN A 288 20.51 6.42 22.72
CA ASN A 288 19.43 5.43 22.60
C ASN A 288 19.86 4.11 21.95
N LYS A 289 21.14 3.97 21.54
CA LYS A 289 21.64 2.74 20.92
C LYS A 289 21.48 1.56 21.88
N THR A 290 20.82 0.49 21.41
CA THR A 290 20.58 -0.74 22.16
C THR A 290 21.04 -1.95 21.35
N ASP A 291 21.60 -2.95 22.02
CA ASP A 291 21.95 -4.23 21.39
C ASP A 291 20.71 -5.11 21.30
N VAL A 292 20.29 -5.45 20.08
CA VAL A 292 19.17 -6.37 19.84
C VAL A 292 19.66 -7.82 20.02
N LYS A 293 19.15 -8.50 21.05
CA LYS A 293 19.44 -9.93 21.26
C LYS A 293 18.49 -10.79 20.44
N LYS A 294 19.02 -11.67 19.58
CA LYS A 294 18.23 -12.72 18.90
C LYS A 294 17.76 -13.74 19.95
N LYS A 295 16.47 -14.05 19.95
CA LYS A 295 15.92 -15.19 20.70
C LYS A 295 16.07 -16.44 19.82
N GLU A 296 16.80 -17.43 20.29
CA GLU A 296 16.81 -18.76 19.66
C GLU A 296 15.60 -19.55 20.18
N SER A 297 14.78 -20.07 19.27
CA SER A 297 13.67 -20.99 19.54
C SER A 297 13.70 -22.16 18.54
N ALA A 298 13.06 -23.27 18.91
CA ALA A 298 12.97 -24.41 18.01
C ALA A 298 12.14 -24.09 16.76
N PRO A 299 12.51 -24.61 15.56
CA PRO A 299 11.74 -24.39 14.35
C PRO A 299 10.36 -25.06 14.44
N LEU A 300 9.33 -24.29 14.10
CA LEU A 300 7.95 -24.74 13.98
C LEU A 300 7.69 -25.32 12.59
N LEU A 301 8.11 -24.59 11.54
CA LEU A 301 8.08 -25.00 10.14
C LEU A 301 9.51 -25.06 9.62
N THR A 302 9.85 -26.12 8.90
CA THR A 302 11.12 -26.25 8.16
C THR A 302 10.84 -26.63 6.72
N ILE A 303 11.40 -25.88 5.80
CA ILE A 303 11.37 -26.09 4.35
C ILE A 303 12.79 -26.32 3.86
N LYS A 304 13.02 -27.41 3.10
CA LYS A 304 14.32 -27.72 2.50
C LYS A 304 14.15 -27.98 1.01
N ASP A 305 14.92 -27.27 0.21
CA ASP A 305 15.04 -27.45 -1.24
C ASP A 305 13.69 -27.48 -1.98
N LEU A 306 12.76 -26.57 -1.61
CA LEU A 306 11.43 -26.50 -2.21
C LEU A 306 11.52 -25.95 -3.64
N CYS A 307 11.03 -26.75 -4.61
CA CYS A 307 10.93 -26.37 -6.01
C CYS A 307 9.46 -26.44 -6.48
N PHE A 308 9.07 -25.51 -7.34
CA PHE A 308 7.74 -25.49 -7.94
C PHE A 308 7.73 -24.73 -9.28
N SER A 309 6.97 -25.28 -10.25
CA SER A 309 6.69 -24.68 -11.55
C SER A 309 5.23 -24.91 -11.93
N TYR A 310 4.56 -23.92 -12.54
CA TYR A 310 3.19 -24.07 -13.04
C TYR A 310 3.12 -24.86 -14.36
N ASP A 311 4.15 -24.74 -15.19
CA ASP A 311 4.21 -25.31 -16.54
C ASP A 311 5.25 -26.45 -16.69
N GLY A 312 5.97 -26.76 -15.61
CA GLY A 312 7.05 -27.73 -15.62
C GLY A 312 8.32 -27.29 -16.34
N VAL A 313 8.39 -26.04 -16.83
CA VAL A 313 9.51 -25.51 -17.61
C VAL A 313 10.20 -24.38 -16.86
N LYS A 314 9.43 -23.37 -16.43
CA LYS A 314 9.98 -22.20 -15.75
C LYS A 314 9.81 -22.33 -14.24
N PRO A 315 10.91 -22.44 -13.47
CA PRO A 315 10.80 -22.51 -12.03
C PRO A 315 10.27 -21.18 -11.44
N ILE A 316 9.27 -21.28 -10.61
CA ILE A 316 8.72 -20.17 -9.81
C ILE A 316 9.32 -20.19 -8.41
N LEU A 317 9.62 -21.39 -7.88
CA LEU A 317 10.42 -21.59 -6.69
C LEU A 317 11.58 -22.52 -7.06
N ASP A 318 12.79 -22.12 -6.67
CA ASP A 318 14.03 -22.79 -7.03
C ASP A 318 14.89 -22.98 -5.77
N HIS A 319 14.90 -24.21 -5.24
CA HIS A 319 15.65 -24.62 -4.05
C HIS A 319 15.45 -23.70 -2.82
N VAL A 320 14.21 -23.33 -2.53
CA VAL A 320 13.91 -22.45 -1.39
C VAL A 320 14.04 -23.23 -0.07
N CYS A 321 14.87 -22.70 0.84
CA CYS A 321 15.04 -23.19 2.21
C CYS A 321 14.60 -22.11 3.20
N LEU A 322 13.72 -22.46 4.16
CA LEU A 322 13.15 -21.53 5.13
C LEU A 322 12.80 -22.26 6.42
N ASP A 323 13.15 -21.67 7.55
CA ASP A 323 12.66 -22.07 8.86
C ASP A 323 11.80 -20.95 9.45
N VAL A 324 10.69 -21.29 10.10
CA VAL A 324 9.85 -20.37 10.89
C VAL A 324 9.79 -20.88 12.32
N HIS A 325 10.03 -20.03 13.29
CA HIS A 325 10.07 -20.40 14.69
C HIS A 325 8.76 -20.06 15.42
N GLN A 326 8.50 -20.77 16.52
CA GLN A 326 7.31 -20.52 17.32
C GLN A 326 7.29 -19.11 17.91
N GLY A 327 6.16 -18.40 17.76
CA GLY A 327 6.00 -17.03 18.24
C GLY A 327 6.89 -16.01 17.48
N GLU A 328 7.40 -16.38 16.31
CA GLU A 328 8.14 -15.47 15.44
C GLU A 328 7.19 -14.69 14.55
N MET A 329 7.50 -13.42 14.30
CA MET A 329 6.82 -12.59 13.32
C MET A 329 7.79 -12.22 12.21
N ILE A 330 7.60 -12.80 11.01
CA ILE A 330 8.50 -12.63 9.88
C ILE A 330 7.79 -11.99 8.68
N SER A 331 8.55 -11.26 7.87
CA SER A 331 8.11 -10.78 6.56
C SER A 331 8.77 -11.57 5.42
N VAL A 332 8.00 -11.81 4.37
CA VAL A 332 8.47 -12.34 3.08
C VAL A 332 8.35 -11.22 2.06
N VAL A 333 9.48 -10.71 1.59
CA VAL A 333 9.57 -9.53 0.72
C VAL A 333 10.28 -9.84 -0.59
N GLY A 334 10.15 -8.95 -1.58
CA GLY A 334 10.75 -9.09 -2.91
C GLY A 334 9.83 -8.56 -4.00
N LYS A 335 10.33 -8.44 -5.22
CA LYS A 335 9.56 -7.90 -6.36
C LYS A 335 8.29 -8.70 -6.65
N ASN A 336 7.37 -8.09 -7.40
CA ASN A 336 6.21 -8.80 -7.94
C ASN A 336 6.67 -9.97 -8.83
N GLY A 337 5.99 -11.12 -8.73
CA GLY A 337 6.40 -12.34 -9.43
C GLY A 337 7.62 -13.07 -8.87
N ALA A 338 8.16 -12.68 -7.70
CA ALA A 338 9.32 -13.37 -7.09
C ALA A 338 9.00 -14.76 -6.49
N GLY A 339 7.75 -15.18 -6.47
CA GLY A 339 7.32 -16.47 -5.92
C GLY A 339 6.76 -16.41 -4.48
N LYS A 340 6.59 -15.22 -3.88
CA LYS A 340 6.14 -15.07 -2.48
C LYS A 340 4.81 -15.76 -2.19
N SER A 341 3.77 -15.43 -2.94
CA SER A 341 2.44 -16.04 -2.77
C SER A 341 2.44 -17.52 -3.16
N THR A 342 3.25 -17.92 -4.14
CA THR A 342 3.43 -19.33 -4.54
C THR A 342 4.07 -20.15 -3.42
N LEU A 343 5.10 -19.60 -2.73
CA LEU A 343 5.68 -20.23 -1.55
C LEU A 343 4.60 -20.53 -0.49
N CYS A 344 3.76 -19.53 -0.20
CA CYS A 344 2.67 -19.69 0.78
C CYS A 344 1.61 -20.70 0.32
N LYS A 345 1.28 -20.72 -0.99
CA LYS A 345 0.38 -21.73 -1.57
C LYS A 345 0.95 -23.15 -1.44
N CYS A 346 2.24 -23.36 -1.66
CA CYS A 346 2.91 -24.65 -1.44
C CYS A 346 2.91 -25.04 0.05
N ILE A 347 3.15 -24.12 0.98
CA ILE A 347 3.08 -24.38 2.42
C ILE A 347 1.68 -24.84 2.82
N CYS A 348 0.63 -24.23 2.26
CA CYS A 348 -0.77 -24.56 2.58
C CYS A 348 -1.35 -25.72 1.75
N ALA A 349 -0.58 -26.35 0.85
CA ALA A 349 -1.00 -27.39 -0.10
C ALA A 349 -2.07 -26.93 -1.13
N PHE A 350 -2.22 -25.63 -1.39
CA PHE A 350 -2.99 -25.15 -2.54
C PHE A 350 -2.30 -25.47 -3.86
N GLU A 351 -0.95 -25.50 -3.84
CA GLU A 351 -0.12 -26.00 -4.92
C GLU A 351 0.78 -27.14 -4.38
N LYS A 352 0.97 -28.18 -5.19
CA LYS A 352 1.83 -29.31 -4.82
C LYS A 352 3.23 -29.03 -5.32
N ALA A 353 4.21 -28.96 -4.40
CA ALA A 353 5.62 -28.77 -4.76
C ALA A 353 6.12 -29.92 -5.65
N ASP A 354 6.99 -29.59 -6.61
CA ASP A 354 7.64 -30.56 -7.52
C ASP A 354 8.72 -31.34 -6.79
N ALA A 355 9.43 -30.69 -5.86
CA ALA A 355 10.49 -31.27 -5.04
C ALA A 355 10.63 -30.52 -3.71
N GLY A 356 11.35 -31.11 -2.78
CA GLY A 356 11.67 -30.56 -1.47
C GLY A 356 10.94 -31.25 -0.33
N ILE A 357 11.34 -30.88 0.90
CA ILE A 357 10.77 -31.43 2.14
C ILE A 357 10.17 -30.28 2.93
N LEU A 358 8.96 -30.49 3.42
CA LEU A 358 8.24 -29.55 4.28
C LEU A 358 7.82 -30.28 5.55
N THR A 359 8.36 -29.84 6.70
CA THR A 359 8.01 -30.41 8.01
C THR A 359 7.43 -29.34 8.93
N PHE A 360 6.43 -29.74 9.73
CA PHE A 360 5.83 -28.90 10.77
C PHE A 360 5.91 -29.63 12.11
N GLU A 361 6.56 -29.05 13.10
CA GLU A 361 6.87 -29.74 14.38
C GLU A 361 7.49 -31.13 14.17
N ASN A 362 8.46 -31.21 13.26
CA ASN A 362 9.13 -32.44 12.83
C ASN A 362 8.22 -33.50 12.17
N THR A 363 6.98 -33.16 11.87
CA THR A 363 6.06 -34.05 11.12
C THR A 363 6.13 -33.67 9.64
N ASP A 364 6.37 -34.65 8.77
CA ASP A 364 6.32 -34.45 7.32
C ASP A 364 4.93 -34.06 6.87
N MET A 365 4.84 -33.00 6.06
CA MET A 365 3.60 -32.47 5.56
C MET A 365 3.37 -32.79 4.06
N SER A 366 4.28 -33.50 3.41
CA SER A 366 4.28 -33.69 1.95
C SER A 366 2.97 -34.30 1.44
N ASP A 367 2.40 -35.27 2.16
CA ASP A 367 1.16 -35.97 1.78
C ASP A 367 -0.08 -35.41 2.46
N LEU A 368 0.03 -34.38 3.30
CA LEU A 368 -1.12 -33.80 3.99
C LEU A 368 -1.96 -32.95 3.04
N SER A 369 -3.26 -33.18 3.06
CA SER A 369 -4.26 -32.39 2.35
C SER A 369 -4.35 -30.96 2.89
N VAL A 370 -4.94 -30.05 2.11
CA VAL A 370 -5.26 -28.66 2.54
C VAL A 370 -5.97 -28.64 3.90
N LYS A 371 -6.95 -29.54 4.10
CA LYS A 371 -7.72 -29.64 5.36
C LYS A 371 -6.82 -29.98 6.55
N GLU A 372 -5.92 -30.96 6.40
CA GLU A 372 -5.02 -31.40 7.47
C GLU A 372 -3.96 -30.36 7.79
N ARG A 373 -3.47 -29.62 6.78
CA ARG A 373 -2.57 -28.48 7.00
C ARG A 373 -3.27 -27.29 7.65
N ALA A 374 -4.55 -27.06 7.33
CA ALA A 374 -5.36 -26.01 7.94
C ALA A 374 -5.64 -26.21 9.45
N ASP A 375 -5.36 -27.39 10.00
CA ASP A 375 -5.38 -27.62 11.45
C ASP A 375 -4.13 -27.05 12.17
N ARG A 376 -3.10 -26.70 11.41
CA ARG A 376 -1.80 -26.21 11.93
C ARG A 376 -1.48 -24.80 11.44
N ILE A 377 -1.83 -24.50 10.18
CA ILE A 377 -1.44 -23.29 9.46
C ILE A 377 -2.69 -22.60 8.93
N GLY A 378 -2.94 -21.39 9.37
CA GLY A 378 -3.97 -20.52 8.81
C GLY A 378 -3.44 -19.72 7.64
N PHE A 379 -4.27 -19.46 6.62
CA PHE A 379 -3.95 -18.60 5.50
C PHE A 379 -5.01 -17.54 5.29
N VAL A 380 -4.60 -16.28 5.26
CA VAL A 380 -5.48 -15.11 5.09
C VAL A 380 -5.11 -14.38 3.81
N LEU A 381 -6.05 -14.32 2.86
CA LEU A 381 -5.88 -13.66 1.59
C LEU A 381 -5.86 -12.12 1.72
N GLN A 382 -5.31 -11.45 0.73
CA GLN A 382 -5.29 -9.99 0.63
C GLN A 382 -6.71 -9.39 0.70
N ASN A 383 -7.63 -9.89 -0.12
CA ASN A 383 -9.02 -9.42 -0.16
C ASN A 383 -9.93 -10.31 0.70
N PRO A 384 -10.49 -9.80 1.83
CA PRO A 384 -11.36 -10.57 2.70
C PRO A 384 -12.65 -11.06 2.00
N ASN A 385 -13.14 -10.35 0.99
CA ASN A 385 -14.35 -10.75 0.26
C ASN A 385 -14.16 -12.05 -0.55
N GLN A 386 -12.93 -12.44 -0.86
CA GLN A 386 -12.61 -13.72 -1.51
C GLN A 386 -12.64 -14.91 -0.54
N MET A 387 -12.60 -14.66 0.77
CA MET A 387 -12.62 -15.69 1.80
C MET A 387 -14.01 -15.88 2.42
N ILE A 388 -14.79 -14.80 2.51
CA ILE A 388 -16.09 -14.79 3.19
C ILE A 388 -17.10 -15.56 2.34
N CYS A 389 -17.66 -16.63 2.94
CA CYS A 389 -18.63 -17.55 2.32
C CYS A 389 -20.04 -17.41 2.90
N ASN A 390 -20.17 -16.92 4.14
CA ASN A 390 -21.45 -16.80 4.83
C ASN A 390 -21.91 -15.34 4.96
N THR A 391 -23.21 -15.16 5.20
CA THR A 391 -23.79 -13.82 5.37
C THR A 391 -23.67 -13.29 6.79
N MET A 392 -23.58 -14.17 7.80
CA MET A 392 -23.54 -13.82 9.21
C MET A 392 -22.15 -14.06 9.80
N ILE A 393 -21.72 -13.18 10.70
CA ILE A 393 -20.40 -13.25 11.34
C ILE A 393 -20.22 -14.57 12.11
N PHE A 394 -21.19 -14.95 12.93
CA PHE A 394 -21.13 -16.19 13.71
C PHE A 394 -20.95 -17.41 12.80
N ASP A 395 -21.72 -17.51 11.73
CA ASP A 395 -21.70 -18.66 10.82
C ASP A 395 -20.38 -18.74 10.03
N GLU A 396 -19.83 -17.61 9.66
CA GLU A 396 -18.52 -17.55 8.99
C GLU A 396 -17.41 -18.10 9.88
N VAL A 397 -17.37 -17.67 11.13
CA VAL A 397 -16.37 -18.14 12.10
C VAL A 397 -16.61 -19.60 12.51
N ALA A 398 -17.86 -20.05 12.58
CA ALA A 398 -18.25 -21.42 12.92
C ALA A 398 -17.98 -22.42 11.80
N MET A 399 -17.92 -21.98 10.54
CA MET A 399 -17.89 -22.86 9.36
C MET A 399 -16.78 -23.91 9.41
N GLY A 400 -15.55 -23.48 9.73
CA GLY A 400 -14.40 -24.38 9.83
C GLY A 400 -14.54 -25.46 10.91
N LEU A 401 -15.16 -25.11 12.04
CA LEU A 401 -15.43 -26.04 13.14
C LEU A 401 -16.54 -27.04 12.78
N ARG A 402 -17.62 -26.59 12.13
CA ARG A 402 -18.69 -27.45 11.62
C ARG A 402 -18.17 -28.48 10.61
N ASN A 403 -17.31 -28.05 9.69
CA ASN A 403 -16.67 -28.94 8.71
C ASN A 403 -15.76 -29.99 9.35
N ARG A 404 -15.38 -29.82 10.62
CA ARG A 404 -14.61 -30.78 11.43
C ARG A 404 -15.50 -31.64 12.34
N GLY A 405 -16.82 -31.45 12.30
CA GLY A 405 -17.77 -32.22 13.10
C GLY A 405 -17.73 -31.86 14.59
N VAL A 406 -17.30 -30.68 14.96
CA VAL A 406 -17.35 -30.19 16.33
C VAL A 406 -18.81 -29.98 16.74
N SER A 407 -19.17 -30.33 17.98
CA SER A 407 -20.54 -30.14 18.49
C SER A 407 -20.92 -28.69 18.62
N GLU A 408 -22.20 -28.34 18.36
CA GLU A 408 -22.67 -26.92 18.35
C GLU A 408 -22.41 -26.18 19.67
N ASP A 409 -22.48 -26.87 20.84
CA ASP A 409 -22.16 -26.26 22.14
C ASP A 409 -20.68 -25.80 22.21
N LYS A 410 -19.76 -26.65 21.75
CA LYS A 410 -18.34 -26.34 21.67
C LYS A 410 -18.05 -25.26 20.60
N ILE A 411 -18.78 -25.31 19.48
CA ILE A 411 -18.69 -24.28 18.43
C ILE A 411 -19.06 -22.93 19.01
N LYS A 412 -20.18 -22.82 19.71
CA LYS A 412 -20.62 -21.58 20.33
C LYS A 412 -19.57 -21.02 21.27
N GLU A 413 -19.02 -21.83 22.16
CA GLU A 413 -17.98 -21.42 23.09
C GLU A 413 -16.73 -20.92 22.36
N LYS A 414 -16.19 -21.71 21.40
CA LYS A 414 -14.98 -21.34 20.64
C LYS A 414 -15.19 -20.08 19.81
N VAL A 415 -16.31 -19.98 19.09
CA VAL A 415 -16.63 -18.81 18.26
C VAL A 415 -16.76 -17.54 19.11
N GLU A 416 -17.49 -17.61 20.23
CA GLU A 416 -17.64 -16.45 21.12
C GLU A 416 -16.30 -16.00 21.70
N ASN A 417 -15.44 -16.93 22.11
CA ASN A 417 -14.11 -16.61 22.62
C ASN A 417 -13.22 -16.00 21.53
N THR A 418 -13.22 -16.59 20.34
CA THR A 418 -12.47 -16.05 19.20
C THR A 418 -12.94 -14.65 18.81
N LEU A 419 -14.26 -14.42 18.76
CA LEU A 419 -14.82 -13.10 18.47
C LEU A 419 -14.48 -12.06 19.55
N LYS A 420 -14.31 -12.46 20.82
CA LYS A 420 -13.81 -11.57 21.89
C LYS A 420 -12.35 -11.16 21.63
N ILE A 421 -11.49 -12.15 21.31
CA ILE A 421 -10.07 -11.89 20.96
C ILE A 421 -9.99 -10.93 19.77
N CYS A 422 -10.82 -11.12 18.74
CA CYS A 422 -10.83 -10.29 17.54
C CYS A 422 -11.56 -8.94 17.71
N GLY A 423 -12.13 -8.64 18.88
CA GLY A 423 -12.91 -7.42 19.13
C GLY A 423 -14.24 -7.35 18.36
N LEU A 424 -14.75 -8.50 17.91
CA LEU A 424 -15.97 -8.62 17.08
C LEU A 424 -17.18 -9.14 17.85
N TYR A 425 -17.04 -9.49 19.12
CA TYR A 425 -18.12 -10.08 19.92
C TYR A 425 -19.41 -9.24 19.97
N PRO A 426 -19.36 -7.89 20.03
CA PRO A 426 -20.58 -7.08 19.97
C PRO A 426 -21.36 -7.23 18.67
N PHE A 427 -20.68 -7.58 17.58
CA PHE A 427 -21.23 -7.72 16.22
C PHE A 427 -21.59 -9.15 15.84
N ARG A 428 -21.45 -10.14 16.74
CA ARG A 428 -21.57 -11.58 16.46
C ARG A 428 -22.84 -12.01 15.71
N ASN A 429 -23.92 -11.28 15.92
CA ASN A 429 -25.23 -11.53 15.28
C ASN A 429 -25.51 -10.60 14.09
N TRP A 430 -24.51 -9.87 13.61
CA TRP A 430 -24.66 -8.93 12.50
C TRP A 430 -24.36 -9.60 11.17
N PRO A 431 -24.98 -9.11 10.07
CA PRO A 431 -24.58 -9.49 8.73
C PRO A 431 -23.20 -8.89 8.41
N ILE A 432 -22.37 -9.67 7.71
CA ILE A 432 -21.01 -9.24 7.31
C ILE A 432 -21.06 -8.04 6.35
N SER A 433 -22.14 -7.90 5.59
CA SER A 433 -22.34 -6.72 4.71
C SER A 433 -22.37 -5.39 5.44
N ALA A 434 -22.70 -5.38 6.73
CA ALA A 434 -22.73 -4.16 7.56
C ALA A 434 -21.35 -3.77 8.11
N LEU A 435 -20.32 -4.58 7.90
CA LEU A 435 -18.98 -4.37 8.43
C LEU A 435 -18.12 -3.50 7.51
N SER A 436 -17.22 -2.71 8.12
CA SER A 436 -16.14 -2.04 7.41
C SER A 436 -15.14 -3.06 6.85
N TYR A 437 -14.31 -2.65 5.89
CA TYR A 437 -13.28 -3.52 5.31
C TYR A 437 -12.32 -4.10 6.38
N GLY A 438 -11.83 -3.27 7.31
CA GLY A 438 -10.97 -3.72 8.42
C GLY A 438 -11.67 -4.72 9.35
N GLN A 439 -12.98 -4.52 9.63
CA GLN A 439 -13.76 -5.50 10.40
C GLN A 439 -13.95 -6.81 9.64
N LYS A 440 -14.19 -6.77 8.31
CA LYS A 440 -14.24 -7.98 7.47
C LYS A 440 -12.91 -8.74 7.51
N LYS A 441 -11.77 -8.02 7.46
CA LYS A 441 -10.43 -8.63 7.61
C LYS A 441 -10.30 -9.33 8.96
N ARG A 442 -10.77 -8.72 10.06
CA ARG A 442 -10.78 -9.37 11.37
C ARG A 442 -11.72 -10.58 11.40
N VAL A 443 -12.83 -10.61 10.66
CA VAL A 443 -13.70 -11.79 10.53
C VAL A 443 -12.95 -12.92 9.84
N THR A 444 -12.22 -12.66 8.75
CA THR A 444 -11.43 -13.70 8.07
C THR A 444 -10.31 -14.24 8.96
N ILE A 445 -9.68 -13.41 9.76
CA ILE A 445 -8.69 -13.86 10.76
C ILE A 445 -9.40 -14.68 11.86
N ALA A 446 -10.58 -14.27 12.32
CA ALA A 446 -11.34 -14.99 13.34
C ALA A 446 -11.77 -16.38 12.86
N SER A 447 -12.20 -16.53 11.60
CA SER A 447 -12.57 -17.85 11.05
C SER A 447 -11.39 -18.83 11.01
N ILE A 448 -10.17 -18.31 10.80
CA ILE A 448 -8.94 -19.10 10.87
C ILE A 448 -8.55 -19.37 12.33
N LEU A 449 -8.58 -18.34 13.19
CA LEU A 449 -8.16 -18.42 14.59
C LEU A 449 -9.04 -19.40 15.41
N ALA A 450 -10.32 -19.53 15.05
CA ALA A 450 -11.23 -20.51 15.67
C ALA A 450 -10.76 -21.97 15.55
N LEU A 451 -9.88 -22.25 14.58
CA LEU A 451 -9.25 -23.56 14.38
C LEU A 451 -7.99 -23.75 15.23
N GLU A 452 -7.58 -22.71 15.98
CA GLU A 452 -6.41 -22.73 16.87
C GLU A 452 -5.09 -23.08 16.15
N PRO A 453 -4.77 -22.44 15.01
CA PRO A 453 -3.53 -22.71 14.30
C PRO A 453 -2.32 -22.23 15.09
N LYS A 454 -1.18 -22.88 14.93
CA LYS A 454 0.10 -22.47 15.53
C LYS A 454 0.84 -21.43 14.69
N MET A 455 0.49 -21.32 13.42
CA MET A 455 1.05 -20.36 12.47
C MET A 455 -0.05 -19.75 11.60
N ILE A 456 0.04 -18.46 11.33
CA ILE A 456 -0.85 -17.75 10.40
C ILE A 456 0.01 -17.08 9.32
N ILE A 457 -0.33 -17.33 8.07
CA ILE A 457 0.24 -16.67 6.91
C ILE A 457 -0.77 -15.61 6.44
N LEU A 458 -0.31 -14.37 6.23
CA LEU A 458 -1.13 -13.28 5.73
C LEU A 458 -0.53 -12.75 4.43
N ASP A 459 -1.34 -12.67 3.40
CA ASP A 459 -0.97 -12.05 2.13
C ASP A 459 -1.43 -10.59 2.13
N GLU A 460 -0.48 -9.64 2.11
CA GLU A 460 -0.68 -8.20 2.12
C GLU A 460 -1.73 -7.74 3.16
N PRO A 461 -1.49 -7.94 4.47
CA PRO A 461 -2.52 -7.70 5.50
C PRO A 461 -3.00 -6.26 5.59
N THR A 462 -2.19 -5.30 5.16
CA THR A 462 -2.41 -3.85 5.28
C THR A 462 -2.65 -3.15 3.95
N ALA A 463 -2.69 -3.88 2.83
CA ALA A 463 -2.88 -3.30 1.50
C ALA A 463 -4.14 -2.42 1.42
N GLY A 464 -4.00 -1.20 0.86
CA GLY A 464 -5.09 -0.26 0.68
C GLY A 464 -5.67 0.30 1.99
N GLN A 465 -4.93 0.23 3.12
CA GLN A 465 -5.36 0.78 4.40
C GLN A 465 -4.62 2.11 4.69
N ASP A 466 -5.35 3.05 5.30
CA ASP A 466 -4.72 4.21 5.92
C ASP A 466 -3.93 3.81 7.18
N TYR A 467 -3.05 4.69 7.65
CA TYR A 467 -2.16 4.41 8.78
C TYR A 467 -2.90 4.02 10.07
N ARG A 468 -4.05 4.60 10.35
CA ARG A 468 -4.82 4.27 11.56
C ARG A 468 -5.35 2.83 11.50
N ARG A 469 -5.95 2.45 10.37
CA ARG A 469 -6.46 1.07 10.18
C ARG A 469 -5.34 0.06 10.07
N TYR A 470 -4.26 0.44 9.40
CA TYR A 470 -3.01 -0.30 9.37
C TYR A 470 -2.53 -0.64 10.79
N SER A 471 -2.37 0.38 11.66
CA SER A 471 -1.92 0.19 13.03
C SER A 471 -2.87 -0.69 13.84
N GLU A 472 -4.20 -0.50 13.70
CA GLU A 472 -5.20 -1.34 14.37
C GLU A 472 -5.09 -2.83 13.99
N ILE A 473 -4.80 -3.14 12.72
CA ILE A 473 -4.61 -4.53 12.26
C ILE A 473 -3.28 -5.07 12.78
N MET A 474 -2.22 -4.30 12.73
CA MET A 474 -0.89 -4.74 13.14
C MET A 474 -0.77 -4.95 14.65
N GLU A 475 -1.34 -4.06 15.47
CA GLU A 475 -1.41 -4.27 16.92
C GLU A 475 -2.25 -5.51 17.29
N PHE A 476 -3.33 -5.75 16.54
CA PHE A 476 -4.09 -6.97 16.70
C PHE A 476 -3.24 -8.22 16.36
N LEU A 477 -2.50 -8.22 15.23
CA LEU A 477 -1.60 -9.33 14.87
C LEU A 477 -0.48 -9.52 15.89
N LYS A 478 0.07 -8.43 16.44
CA LYS A 478 1.07 -8.46 17.52
C LYS A 478 0.50 -9.14 18.76
N SER A 479 -0.74 -8.83 19.13
CA SER A 479 -1.39 -9.51 20.28
C SER A 479 -1.55 -11.02 20.07
N LEU A 480 -1.85 -11.48 18.84
CA LEU A 480 -1.88 -12.89 18.50
C LEU A 480 -0.48 -13.53 18.57
N ASN A 481 0.54 -12.82 18.12
CA ASN A 481 1.92 -13.28 18.19
C ASN A 481 2.41 -13.43 19.66
N GLU A 482 2.04 -12.50 20.52
CA GLU A 482 2.31 -12.57 21.97
C GLU A 482 1.63 -13.77 22.66
N MET A 483 0.52 -14.25 22.08
CA MET A 483 -0.12 -15.51 22.51
C MET A 483 0.64 -16.77 22.01
N GLY A 484 1.76 -16.62 21.30
CA GLY A 484 2.63 -17.69 20.82
C GLY A 484 2.34 -18.17 19.41
N ILE A 485 1.47 -17.51 18.64
CA ILE A 485 1.18 -17.84 17.24
C ILE A 485 2.31 -17.26 16.38
N ALA A 486 2.92 -18.09 15.53
CA ALA A 486 3.88 -17.62 14.53
C ALA A 486 3.14 -16.90 13.41
N ILE A 487 3.69 -15.76 12.97
CA ILE A 487 3.07 -14.93 11.92
C ILE A 487 4.04 -14.74 10.76
N VAL A 488 3.61 -15.11 9.57
CA VAL A 488 4.32 -14.93 8.31
C VAL A 488 3.53 -13.93 7.46
N MET A 489 4.13 -12.79 7.12
CA MET A 489 3.48 -11.76 6.32
C MET A 489 4.17 -11.60 4.97
N ILE A 490 3.45 -11.77 3.88
CA ILE A 490 3.88 -11.27 2.57
C ILE A 490 3.55 -9.78 2.56
N THR A 491 4.52 -8.94 2.26
CA THR A 491 4.29 -7.49 2.21
C THR A 491 5.25 -6.77 1.28
N HIS A 492 4.78 -5.66 0.72
CA HIS A 492 5.57 -4.65 0.04
C HIS A 492 5.79 -3.41 0.92
N ASP A 493 5.15 -3.36 2.09
CA ASP A 493 5.28 -2.24 3.01
C ASP A 493 6.55 -2.35 3.84
N MET A 494 7.53 -1.50 3.52
CA MET A 494 8.82 -1.47 4.23
C MET A 494 8.67 -0.95 5.67
N HIS A 495 7.66 -0.13 5.94
CA HIS A 495 7.37 0.34 7.29
C HIS A 495 6.85 -0.81 8.16
N LEU A 496 5.90 -1.61 7.65
CA LEU A 496 5.43 -2.81 8.33
C LEU A 496 6.58 -3.76 8.65
N MET A 497 7.44 -3.99 7.66
CA MET A 497 8.62 -4.83 7.82
C MET A 497 9.50 -4.32 8.97
N LEU A 498 9.82 -3.02 9.00
CA LEU A 498 10.68 -2.42 10.02
C LEU A 498 10.04 -2.46 11.42
N GLU A 499 8.76 -2.10 11.55
CA GLU A 499 8.12 -1.90 12.84
C GLU A 499 7.71 -3.18 13.53
N TYR A 500 7.17 -4.13 12.77
CA TYR A 500 6.49 -5.29 13.35
C TYR A 500 7.23 -6.60 13.19
N THR A 501 8.12 -6.75 12.20
CA THR A 501 8.82 -8.02 12.02
C THR A 501 10.19 -8.05 12.68
N THR A 502 10.59 -9.23 13.12
CA THR A 502 11.91 -9.45 13.73
C THR A 502 12.91 -9.99 12.72
N ARG A 503 12.42 -10.53 11.60
CA ARG A 503 13.18 -11.16 10.55
C ARG A 503 12.50 -11.02 9.21
N SER A 504 13.27 -10.90 8.16
CA SER A 504 12.80 -10.72 6.79
C SER A 504 13.47 -11.70 5.85
N VAL A 505 12.66 -12.40 5.10
CA VAL A 505 13.07 -13.34 4.05
C VAL A 505 12.91 -12.67 2.71
N VAL A 506 13.99 -12.54 1.96
CA VAL A 506 13.99 -11.86 0.66
C VAL A 506 14.00 -12.87 -0.46
N LEU A 507 12.95 -12.84 -1.30
CA LEU A 507 12.82 -13.67 -2.48
C LEU A 507 13.04 -12.87 -3.76
N THR A 508 13.79 -13.44 -4.71
CA THR A 508 13.93 -12.89 -6.06
C THR A 508 14.16 -14.01 -7.07
N GLY A 509 13.46 -13.98 -8.21
CA GLY A 509 13.61 -15.02 -9.24
C GLY A 509 13.39 -16.44 -8.73
N GLY A 510 12.49 -16.64 -7.77
CA GLY A 510 12.22 -17.95 -7.17
C GLY A 510 13.19 -18.41 -6.08
N GLN A 511 14.24 -17.65 -5.80
CA GLN A 511 15.28 -18.03 -4.82
C GLN A 511 15.23 -17.14 -3.58
N LYS A 512 15.58 -17.71 -2.41
CA LYS A 512 15.86 -16.95 -1.19
C LYS A 512 17.26 -16.36 -1.27
N ILE A 513 17.35 -15.04 -1.38
CA ILE A 513 18.65 -14.34 -1.51
C ILE A 513 19.14 -13.73 -0.20
N ALA A 514 18.26 -13.55 0.79
CA ALA A 514 18.60 -13.11 2.13
C ALA A 514 17.59 -13.62 3.16
N ASP A 515 18.06 -13.67 4.40
CA ASP A 515 17.33 -14.09 5.58
C ASP A 515 17.99 -13.40 6.79
N ALA A 516 17.49 -12.20 7.14
CA ALA A 516 18.19 -11.29 8.03
C ALA A 516 17.19 -10.39 8.79
N THR A 517 17.65 -9.51 9.67
CA THR A 517 16.78 -8.50 10.29
C THR A 517 16.31 -7.48 9.26
N PRO A 518 15.14 -6.82 9.47
CA PRO A 518 14.67 -5.77 8.58
C PRO A 518 15.69 -4.66 8.32
N SER A 519 16.41 -4.24 9.35
CA SER A 519 17.46 -3.23 9.27
C SER A 519 18.65 -3.67 8.43
N GLU A 520 19.09 -4.93 8.58
CA GLU A 520 20.15 -5.52 7.73
C GLU A 520 19.71 -5.58 6.26
N VAL A 521 18.45 -5.94 5.99
CA VAL A 521 17.92 -6.00 4.62
C VAL A 521 17.86 -4.60 4.00
N LEU A 522 17.26 -3.62 4.71
CA LEU A 522 17.06 -2.26 4.19
C LEU A 522 18.30 -1.34 4.34
N GLY A 523 19.32 -1.79 5.06
CA GLY A 523 20.63 -1.15 5.12
C GLY A 523 21.60 -1.60 4.00
N ASN A 524 21.30 -2.70 3.30
CA ASN A 524 22.15 -3.28 2.27
C ASN A 524 21.72 -2.86 0.87
N GLU A 525 22.45 -1.92 0.26
CA GLU A 525 22.11 -1.35 -1.06
C GLU A 525 22.09 -2.42 -2.18
N ALA A 526 23.03 -3.34 -2.21
CA ALA A 526 23.07 -4.39 -3.23
C ALA A 526 21.88 -5.35 -3.13
N LEU A 527 21.40 -5.62 -1.91
CA LEU A 527 20.24 -6.46 -1.68
C LEU A 527 18.94 -5.74 -2.08
N ILE A 528 18.84 -4.45 -1.76
CA ILE A 528 17.72 -3.58 -2.15
C ILE A 528 17.55 -3.58 -3.67
N GLU A 529 18.61 -3.33 -4.43
CA GLU A 529 18.59 -3.33 -5.89
C GLU A 529 18.19 -4.70 -6.47
N ARG A 530 18.78 -5.79 -5.99
CA ARG A 530 18.48 -7.15 -6.47
C ARG A 530 17.05 -7.57 -6.20
N ALA A 531 16.47 -7.15 -5.07
CA ALA A 531 15.13 -7.53 -4.64
C ALA A 531 14.05 -6.53 -5.06
N ASN A 532 14.41 -5.44 -5.73
CA ASN A 532 13.52 -4.34 -6.11
C ASN A 532 12.80 -3.73 -4.90
N LEU A 533 13.53 -3.56 -3.79
CA LEU A 533 13.03 -2.93 -2.57
C LEU A 533 13.35 -1.42 -2.60
N LYS A 534 12.67 -0.65 -1.77
CA LYS A 534 12.97 0.78 -1.57
C LYS A 534 13.97 0.94 -0.43
N LYS A 535 14.99 1.78 -0.64
CA LYS A 535 15.89 2.23 0.43
C LYS A 535 15.09 3.03 1.46
N THR A 536 15.25 2.73 2.74
CA THR A 536 14.61 3.53 3.78
C THR A 536 15.22 4.93 3.87
N SER A 537 14.40 5.95 4.07
CA SER A 537 14.85 7.33 4.29
C SER A 537 15.74 7.47 5.55
N LEU A 538 15.60 6.55 6.52
CA LEU A 538 16.48 6.47 7.70
C LEU A 538 17.94 6.20 7.33
N SER A 539 18.19 5.35 6.31
CA SER A 539 19.55 5.09 5.83
C SER A 539 20.19 6.33 5.20
N THR A 540 19.37 7.13 4.48
CA THR A 540 19.81 8.43 3.93
C THR A 540 20.09 9.42 5.05
N LEU A 541 19.21 9.50 6.06
CA LEU A 541 19.37 10.37 7.21
C LEU A 541 20.66 10.05 7.99
N ALA A 542 20.92 8.77 8.28
CA ALA A 542 22.14 8.35 8.95
C ALA A 542 23.40 8.79 8.18
N ALA A 543 23.41 8.61 6.85
CA ALA A 543 24.53 9.02 6.01
C ALA A 543 24.75 10.54 6.04
N LYS A 544 23.66 11.35 5.94
CA LYS A 544 23.72 12.81 6.01
C LYS A 544 24.16 13.32 7.40
N ALA A 545 23.81 12.61 8.46
CA ALA A 545 24.27 12.91 9.82
C ALA A 545 25.72 12.48 10.09
N GLY A 546 26.36 11.74 9.18
CA GLY A 546 27.71 11.20 9.37
C GLY A 546 27.76 9.97 10.27
N ILE A 547 26.66 9.25 10.43
CA ILE A 547 26.57 8.00 11.21
C ILE A 547 26.95 6.85 10.28
N GLU A 548 28.11 6.22 10.53
CA GLU A 548 28.64 5.14 9.69
C GLU A 548 27.80 3.86 9.79
N ASP A 549 27.39 3.50 11.01
CA ASP A 549 26.60 2.30 11.29
C ASP A 549 25.11 2.57 11.05
N ARG A 550 24.71 2.55 9.76
CA ARG A 550 23.34 2.83 9.33
C ARG A 550 22.36 1.78 9.83
N ILE A 551 22.81 0.51 9.93
CA ILE A 551 21.97 -0.59 10.42
C ILE A 551 21.61 -0.36 11.88
N ALA A 552 22.60 -0.07 12.73
CA ALA A 552 22.37 0.22 14.14
C ALA A 552 21.55 1.50 14.35
N PHE A 553 21.65 2.51 13.44
CA PHE A 553 20.78 3.69 13.51
C PHE A 553 19.31 3.33 13.23
N ILE A 554 19.05 2.52 12.20
CA ILE A 554 17.71 2.03 11.88
C ILE A 554 17.15 1.21 13.05
N ASP A 555 17.95 0.29 13.62
CA ASP A 555 17.53 -0.48 14.80
C ASP A 555 17.20 0.41 16.01
N THR A 556 18.02 1.44 16.25
CA THR A 556 17.77 2.40 17.34
C THR A 556 16.44 3.13 17.13
N PHE A 557 16.16 3.57 15.92
CA PHE A 557 14.88 4.20 15.57
C PHE A 557 13.70 3.24 15.82
N ILE A 558 13.79 2.00 15.34
CA ILE A 558 12.73 0.99 15.50
C ILE A 558 12.45 0.72 16.98
N GLN A 559 13.50 0.57 17.80
CA GLN A 559 13.33 0.32 19.24
C GLN A 559 12.70 1.52 19.96
N HIS A 560 13.07 2.73 19.56
CA HIS A 560 12.49 3.96 20.09
C HIS A 560 11.01 4.09 19.75
N GLU A 561 10.64 3.83 18.48
CA GLU A 561 9.26 3.83 17.97
C GLU A 561 8.40 2.81 18.73
N ARG A 562 8.88 1.57 18.88
CA ARG A 562 8.19 0.51 19.64
C ARG A 562 7.98 0.87 21.12
N GLY A 563 8.89 1.63 21.72
CA GLY A 563 8.79 2.11 23.09
C GLY A 563 7.79 3.24 23.29
N HIS A 564 7.45 3.99 22.24
CA HIS A 564 6.46 5.08 22.28
C HIS A 564 5.03 4.65 21.94
N GLN A 565 4.87 3.46 21.36
CA GLN A 565 3.56 2.87 21.04
C GLN A 565 2.92 2.13 22.24
N ILE A 566 3.57 2.15 23.42
CA ILE A 566 3.05 1.64 24.70
C ILE A 566 2.58 2.85 25.52
#